data_3214c62b86fd541f6d9e7f3eb49c51bf
#
_entry.id   3214c62b86fd541f6d9e7f3eb49c51bf
#
_cell.length_a   1.000
_cell.length_b   1.000
_cell.length_c   1.000
_cell.angle_alpha   90.00
_cell.angle_beta   90.00
_cell.angle_gamma   90.00
#
_symmetry.space_group_name_H-M   'P 1'
#
loop_
_entity.id
_entity.type
_entity.pdbx_description
1 polymer ?
#
loop_
_entity_poly.entity_id
_entity_poly.type
_entity_poly.pdbx_seq_one_letter_code
_entity_poly.pdbx_strand_id
1 'polypeptide(L)'
;MPESPTTPVTLADLALEVRSKNAGPFWTTLELFMRDERGYAAAADADFLNEDVVSRLYGAPAEQVRIFRIPELKVVKISFPRQVPQGGFRDRDVHSGQHHVPLASLVPSVTARPEENP
;
A
#
# COMPACT_ATOMS: atom_id res chain seq x y z
N MET A 1 26.34 -13.53 -9.26
CA MET A 1 25.85 -13.21 -9.55
C MET A 1 25.21 -12.63 -9.47
N PRO A 2 25.17 -12.44 -9.68
CA PRO A 2 24.56 -11.69 -9.82
C PRO A 2 23.52 -11.54 -9.49
N GLU A 3 23.12 -11.33 -9.19
CA GLU A 3 22.30 -11.04 -8.98
C GLU A 3 21.38 -10.86 -9.57
N SER A 4 20.61 -11.16 -9.39
CA SER A 4 19.58 -10.81 -10.13
C SER A 4 19.22 -9.44 -10.02
N PRO A 5 19.90 -8.63 -10.62
CA PRO A 5 19.70 -7.22 -10.45
C PRO A 5 18.39 -6.73 -11.01
N THR A 6 17.72 -7.56 -11.76
CA THR A 6 16.50 -7.11 -12.38
C THR A 6 15.27 -7.33 -11.52
N THR A 7 15.42 -7.96 -10.38
CA THR A 7 14.26 -8.18 -9.50
C THR A 7 13.88 -6.88 -8.82
N PRO A 8 12.71 -6.33 -9.09
CA PRO A 8 12.33 -5.07 -8.46
C PRO A 8 12.00 -5.27 -7.00
N VAL A 9 12.19 -4.21 -6.23
CA VAL A 9 11.84 -4.20 -4.81
C VAL A 9 10.46 -3.63 -4.68
N THR A 10 9.55 -4.39 -4.10
CA THR A 10 8.16 -3.96 -3.93
C THR A 10 7.95 -3.37 -2.55
N LEU A 11 6.79 -2.75 -2.35
CA LEU A 11 6.44 -2.27 -1.02
C LEU A 11 6.40 -3.43 -0.02
N ALA A 12 5.96 -4.61 -0.45
CA ALA A 12 5.95 -5.76 0.44
C ALA A 12 7.35 -6.11 0.92
N ASP A 13 8.34 -5.96 0.06
CA ASP A 13 9.73 -6.26 0.44
C ASP A 13 10.25 -5.28 1.49
N LEU A 14 9.76 -4.06 1.47
CA LEU A 14 10.21 -3.01 2.38
C LEU A 14 9.41 -2.99 3.68
N ALA A 15 8.36 -3.75 3.77
CA ALA A 15 7.46 -3.74 4.90
C ALA A 15 7.71 -4.90 5.84
N LEU A 16 7.49 -4.67 7.13
CA LEU A 16 7.38 -5.75 8.09
C LEU A 16 6.09 -6.50 7.84
N GLU A 17 5.06 -5.76 7.51
CA GLU A 17 3.74 -6.33 7.36
C GLU A 17 2.88 -5.40 6.53
N VAL A 18 2.04 -5.96 5.68
CA VAL A 18 1.02 -5.20 4.96
C VAL A 18 -0.31 -5.86 5.27
N ARG A 19 -1.25 -5.08 5.77
CA ARG A 19 -2.53 -5.62 6.18
C ARG A 19 -3.66 -4.87 5.51
N SER A 20 -4.78 -5.56 5.31
CA SER A 20 -6.01 -4.92 4.87
C SER A 20 -7.16 -5.46 5.69
N LYS A 21 -8.15 -4.62 5.93
CA LYS A 21 -9.32 -5.02 6.67
C LYS A 21 -10.48 -4.11 6.29
N ASN A 22 -11.67 -4.60 6.55
CA ASN A 22 -12.86 -3.79 6.38
C ASN A 22 -12.99 -2.83 7.54
N ALA A 23 -13.40 -1.60 7.21
CA ALA A 23 -13.69 -0.60 8.22
C ALA A 23 -15.17 -0.28 8.07
N GLY A 24 -16.00 -1.25 8.45
CA GLY A 24 -17.42 -1.21 8.17
C GLY A 24 -17.69 -1.83 6.81
N PRO A 25 -18.95 -1.95 6.41
CA PRO A 25 -19.28 -2.68 5.19
C PRO A 25 -18.91 -1.96 3.91
N PHE A 26 -18.64 -0.66 3.97
CA PHE A 26 -18.40 0.14 2.77
C PHE A 26 -17.00 0.73 2.67
N TRP A 27 -16.12 0.41 3.62
CA TRP A 27 -14.76 0.99 3.63
C TRP A 27 -13.73 -0.11 3.80
N THR A 28 -12.55 0.14 3.23
CA THR A 28 -11.39 -0.72 3.39
C THR A 28 -10.25 0.13 3.92
N THR A 29 -9.49 -0.42 4.84
CA THR A 29 -8.27 0.23 5.34
C THR A 29 -7.09 -0.68 5.05
N LEU A 30 -6.05 -0.10 4.47
CA LEU A 30 -4.78 -0.77 4.22
C LEU A 30 -3.74 -0.15 5.14
N GLU A 31 -2.87 -0.98 5.69
CA GLU A 31 -1.82 -0.50 6.59
C GLU A 31 -0.48 -1.08 6.16
N LEU A 32 0.46 -0.18 5.92
CA LEU A 32 1.83 -0.55 5.59
C LEU A 32 2.70 -0.28 6.81
N PHE A 33 3.23 -1.35 7.40
CA PHE A 33 4.15 -1.23 8.52
C PHE A 33 5.55 -1.42 7.98
N MET A 34 6.30 -0.33 7.86
CA MET A 34 7.59 -0.38 7.16
C MET A 34 8.71 -0.79 8.11
N ARG A 35 9.77 -1.39 7.55
CA ARG A 35 10.85 -1.94 8.34
C ARG A 35 11.76 -0.89 8.95
N ASP A 36 11.99 0.18 8.19
CA ASP A 36 12.93 1.19 8.63
C ASP A 36 12.56 2.52 8.02
N GLU A 37 13.36 3.53 8.31
CA GLU A 37 13.04 4.87 7.84
C GLU A 37 13.18 5.01 6.35
N ARG A 38 14.12 4.29 5.74
CA ARG A 38 14.29 4.34 4.30
C ARG A 38 13.07 3.74 3.60
N GLY A 39 12.61 2.60 4.08
CA GLY A 39 11.40 1.99 3.53
C GLY A 39 10.18 2.86 3.73
N TYR A 40 10.08 3.46 4.92
CA TYR A 40 8.98 4.38 5.17
C TYR A 40 9.02 5.56 4.22
N ALA A 41 10.20 6.14 4.00
CA ALA A 41 10.30 7.29 3.10
C ALA A 41 9.86 6.95 1.69
N ALA A 42 10.17 5.75 1.23
CA ALA A 42 9.74 5.31 -0.10
C ALA A 42 8.22 5.16 -0.15
N ALA A 43 7.63 4.56 0.87
CA ALA A 43 6.18 4.35 0.89
C ALA A 43 5.42 5.64 1.09
N ALA A 44 5.99 6.58 1.84
CA ALA A 44 5.32 7.84 2.17
C ALA A 44 5.52 8.92 1.11
N ASP A 45 6.27 8.61 0.06
CA ASP A 45 6.54 9.58 -1.00
C ASP A 45 5.25 9.85 -1.78
N ALA A 46 4.76 11.08 -1.70
CA ALA A 46 3.49 11.42 -2.33
C ALA A 46 3.57 11.42 -3.86
N ASP A 47 4.76 11.51 -4.43
CA ASP A 47 4.91 11.38 -5.87
C ASP A 47 4.74 9.94 -6.32
N PHE A 48 4.98 9.00 -5.43
CA PHE A 48 4.85 7.59 -5.74
C PHE A 48 3.50 7.03 -5.28
N LEU A 49 3.08 7.35 -4.07
CA LEU A 49 1.85 6.79 -3.50
C LEU A 49 0.96 7.95 -3.07
N ASN A 50 -0.13 8.11 -3.77
CA ASN A 50 -1.04 9.21 -3.53
C ASN A 50 -2.46 8.76 -3.86
N GLU A 51 -3.40 9.69 -3.72
CA GLU A 51 -4.80 9.40 -3.90
C GLU A 51 -5.11 8.91 -5.31
N ASP A 52 -4.43 9.46 -6.32
CA ASP A 52 -4.68 9.04 -7.69
C ASP A 52 -4.21 7.61 -7.93
N VAL A 53 -3.07 7.25 -7.36
CA VAL A 53 -2.55 5.89 -7.50
C VAL A 53 -3.51 4.89 -6.86
N VAL A 54 -3.98 5.21 -5.66
CA VAL A 54 -4.93 4.34 -4.96
C VAL A 54 -6.22 4.22 -5.75
N SER A 55 -6.68 5.34 -6.30
CA SER A 55 -7.89 5.34 -7.12
C SER A 55 -7.75 4.40 -8.30
N ARG A 56 -6.62 4.44 -8.98
CA ARG A 56 -6.40 3.57 -10.13
C ARG A 56 -6.31 2.10 -9.74
N LEU A 57 -5.69 1.81 -8.60
CA LEU A 57 -5.53 0.43 -8.17
C LEU A 57 -6.84 -0.20 -7.70
N TYR A 58 -7.66 0.58 -7.04
CA TYR A 58 -8.83 0.02 -6.36
C TYR A 58 -10.16 0.53 -6.87
N GLY A 59 -10.16 1.47 -7.81
CA GLY A 59 -11.40 1.94 -8.40
C GLY A 59 -12.18 2.90 -7.52
N ALA A 60 -11.59 3.40 -6.45
CA ALA A 60 -12.27 4.33 -5.57
C ALA A 60 -12.08 5.76 -6.09
N PRO A 61 -13.05 6.66 -5.86
CA PRO A 61 -12.86 8.05 -6.24
C PRO A 61 -11.71 8.66 -5.47
N ALA A 62 -10.81 9.33 -6.18
CA ALA A 62 -9.61 9.87 -5.55
C ALA A 62 -9.94 10.84 -4.42
N GLU A 63 -11.00 11.59 -4.57
CA GLU A 63 -11.36 12.58 -3.54
C GLU A 63 -11.85 11.91 -2.25
N GLN A 64 -12.13 10.62 -2.28
CA GLN A 64 -12.56 9.89 -1.10
C GLN A 64 -11.48 9.02 -0.49
N VAL A 65 -10.29 9.02 -1.10
CA VAL A 65 -9.16 8.28 -0.56
C VAL A 65 -8.53 9.10 0.56
N ARG A 66 -8.20 8.45 1.66
CA ARG A 66 -7.55 9.08 2.81
C ARG A 66 -6.22 8.40 3.05
N ILE A 67 -5.16 9.16 3.10
CA ILE A 67 -3.82 8.63 3.33
C ILE A 67 -3.25 9.30 4.56
N PHE A 68 -2.84 8.50 5.53
CA PHE A 68 -2.24 8.98 6.76
C PHE A 68 -0.81 8.49 6.82
N ARG A 69 0.13 9.41 6.89
CA ARG A 69 1.56 9.10 6.95
C ARG A 69 2.03 9.39 8.36
N ILE A 70 2.48 8.36 9.05
CA ILE A 70 2.80 8.43 10.47
C ILE A 70 4.27 8.07 10.65
N PRO A 71 5.17 9.05 10.52
CA PRO A 71 6.60 8.74 10.53
C PRO A 71 7.08 8.16 11.85
N GLU A 72 6.50 8.56 12.95
CA GLU A 72 6.91 8.05 14.26
C GLU A 72 6.76 6.54 14.36
N LEU A 73 5.77 6.01 13.65
CA LEU A 73 5.51 4.57 13.67
C LEU A 73 5.96 3.86 12.42
N LYS A 74 6.45 4.61 11.45
CA LYS A 74 6.84 4.09 10.13
C LYS A 74 5.66 3.38 9.47
N VAL A 75 4.49 3.98 9.57
CA VAL A 75 3.24 3.42 9.06
C VAL A 75 2.63 4.36 8.04
N VAL A 76 2.14 3.80 6.95
CA VAL A 76 1.28 4.52 6.01
C VAL A 76 -0.06 3.80 6.02
N LYS A 77 -1.12 4.55 6.31
CA LYS A 77 -2.46 4.00 6.43
C LYS A 77 -3.33 4.62 5.36
N ILE A 78 -4.06 3.78 4.64
CA ILE A 78 -4.85 4.22 3.50
C ILE A 78 -6.27 3.71 3.67
N SER A 79 -7.25 4.60 3.56
CA SER A 79 -8.66 4.21 3.64
C SER A 79 -9.39 4.71 2.42
N PHE A 80 -10.29 3.89 1.92
CA PHE A 80 -11.11 4.28 0.78
C PHE A 80 -12.42 3.49 0.80
N PRO A 81 -13.46 3.99 0.12
CA PRO A 81 -14.72 3.27 0.06
C PRO A 81 -14.60 2.05 -0.83
N ARG A 82 -15.23 0.97 -0.42
CA ARG A 82 -15.28 -0.23 -1.23
C ARG A 82 -16.28 -0.02 -2.35
N GLN A 83 -15.96 -0.53 -3.52
CA GLN A 83 -16.89 -0.48 -4.63
C GLN A 83 -18.03 -1.48 -4.45
N VAL A 84 -17.75 -2.56 -3.72
CA VAL A 84 -18.75 -3.59 -3.46
C VAL A 84 -18.87 -3.72 -1.95
N PRO A 85 -20.06 -3.55 -1.39
CA PRO A 85 -20.23 -3.67 0.06
C PRO A 85 -19.80 -5.03 0.57
N GLN A 86 -19.28 -5.05 1.79
CA GLN A 86 -18.84 -6.29 2.41
C GLN A 86 -20.02 -7.25 2.49
N GLY A 87 -19.78 -8.49 2.04
CA GLY A 87 -20.82 -9.52 2.10
C GLY A 87 -21.85 -9.42 1.00
N GLY A 88 -21.68 -8.48 0.07
CA GLY A 88 -22.59 -8.36 -1.03
C GLY A 88 -22.40 -9.49 -2.03
N PHE A 89 -23.34 -9.59 -2.94
CA PHE A 89 -23.37 -10.68 -3.91
C PHE A 89 -22.08 -10.77 -4.72
N ARG A 90 -21.48 -9.61 -5.02
CA ARG A 90 -20.27 -9.58 -5.84
C ARG A 90 -18.99 -9.53 -5.02
N ASP A 91 -19.10 -9.56 -3.72
CA ASP A 91 -17.94 -9.41 -2.86
C ASP A 91 -17.25 -10.76 -2.72
N ARG A 92 -16.13 -10.90 -3.41
CA ARG A 92 -15.37 -12.14 -3.37
C ARG A 92 -14.40 -12.21 -2.20
N ASP A 93 -14.22 -11.10 -1.51
CA ASP A 93 -13.28 -11.05 -0.39
C ASP A 93 -13.99 -10.34 0.74
N VAL A 94 -14.84 -11.10 1.42
CA VAL A 94 -15.70 -10.55 2.44
C VAL A 94 -14.95 -9.81 3.52
N HIS A 95 -13.76 -10.28 3.87
CA HIS A 95 -12.98 -9.68 4.94
C HIS A 95 -11.87 -8.79 4.44
N SER A 96 -11.81 -8.56 3.15
CA SER A 96 -10.77 -7.73 2.52
C SER A 96 -9.36 -8.25 2.79
N GLY A 97 -9.23 -9.55 3.02
CA GLY A 97 -7.95 -10.12 3.38
C GLY A 97 -6.90 -10.05 2.28
N GLN A 98 -7.32 -9.94 1.04
CA GLN A 98 -6.41 -9.90 -0.09
C GLN A 98 -6.36 -8.54 -0.77
N HIS A 99 -7.08 -7.55 -0.26
CA HIS A 99 -7.10 -6.25 -0.91
C HIS A 99 -5.73 -5.55 -0.90
N HIS A 100 -4.85 -5.92 0.03
CA HIS A 100 -3.54 -5.28 0.09
C HIS A 100 -2.60 -5.71 -1.04
N VAL A 101 -2.94 -6.78 -1.76
CA VAL A 101 -2.01 -7.34 -2.74
C VAL A 101 -1.64 -6.36 -3.85
N PRO A 102 -2.59 -5.63 -4.47
CA PRO A 102 -2.17 -4.67 -5.50
C PRO A 102 -1.24 -3.60 -4.96
N LEU A 103 -1.52 -3.07 -3.78
CA LEU A 103 -0.67 -2.05 -3.19
C LEU A 103 0.70 -2.61 -2.85
N ALA A 104 0.74 -3.80 -2.25
CA ALA A 104 2.00 -4.41 -1.83
C ALA A 104 2.92 -4.71 -3.00
N SER A 105 2.36 -4.86 -4.18
CA SER A 105 3.13 -5.20 -5.37
C SER A 105 3.72 -3.99 -6.07
N LEU A 106 3.42 -2.78 -5.62
CA LEU A 106 3.98 -1.59 -6.24
C LEU A 106 5.49 -1.52 -6.02
N VAL A 107 6.18 -1.00 -7.03
CA VAL A 107 7.62 -0.83 -6.96
C VAL A 107 7.92 0.66 -6.87
N PRO A 108 8.47 1.15 -5.76
CA PRO A 108 8.76 2.57 -5.64
C PRO A 108 9.80 3.00 -6.65
N SER A 109 9.57 4.16 -7.25
CA SER A 109 10.51 4.70 -8.20
C SER A 109 11.77 5.19 -7.49
N VAL A 110 11.61 5.67 -6.28
CA VAL A 110 12.75 6.06 -5.48
C VAL A 110 13.14 4.85 -4.70
N THR A 111 14.16 4.18 -5.13
CA THR A 111 14.44 2.91 -4.54
C THR A 111 14.99 3.03 -3.18
N ALA A 112 14.69 2.07 -2.39
CA ALA A 112 15.23 1.97 -1.08
C ALA A 112 16.42 1.05 -1.02
N ARG A 113 17.03 0.76 -2.11
CA ARG A 113 18.18 -0.15 -2.09
C ARG A 113 19.29 0.45 -1.26
N PRO A 114 19.73 -0.23 -0.24
CA PRO A 114 20.67 0.33 0.68
C PRO A 114 22.02 0.58 0.05
N GLU A 115 22.36 -0.23 -0.87
CA GLU A 115 23.68 -0.11 -1.45
C GLU A 115 23.78 1.04 -2.37
N GLU A 116 22.69 1.74 -2.54
CA GLU A 116 22.75 2.82 -3.40
C GLU A 116 23.50 3.91 -2.87
N ASN A 117 23.69 3.99 -1.78
CA ASN A 117 24.27 5.04 -1.30
C ASN A 117 25.44 5.17 -1.47
N PRO A 118 25.65 5.67 -1.77
CA PRO A 118 26.77 5.79 -1.78
C PRO A 118 27.15 6.52 -1.46
#